data_22bd69f4e327e1c9fea1c8a14478728e
#
_entry.id   22bd69f4e327e1c9fea1c8a14478728e
#
_cell.length_a   1.000
_cell.length_b   1.000
_cell.length_c   1.000
_cell.angle_alpha   90.00
_cell.angle_beta   90.00
_cell.angle_gamma   90.00
#
_symmetry.space_group_name_H-M   'P 1'
#
loop_
_entity.id
_entity.type
_entity.pdbx_description
1 polymer ?
#
loop_
_entity_poly.entity_id
_entity_poly.type
_entity_poly.pdbx_seq_one_letter_code
_entity_poly.pdbx_strand_id
1 'polypeptide(L)'
;MFRTPQARLPARPCGGRRGILAAGLAVLLSACSGTLSSSDMFGTSSVAPAGAEQAAQSAIGTGQTKVGLLLPLSAPGNAGLAGQAMRNAAELAFAEFNNANIQLLVKDDGGTAQGAQQAAQQAIDEGAEIILGPLFAQSVTAAAQAARARGVPVIAFSTDSNVAGRGIFLLSFLPESDVDRIVGYAIAQGRRSFVGFVPDSPYGSVVEAEFKQVVARKGGRVVAVERYAADGSKMTEPARLVAEAAARADVLFIPDSGDGAVAAAKALGAAGLDAKRLQVIGTGQWDDPRVFAEPALEGGWYPAPDSGGFRAFSARYRTRYGQDPVRTATLAYDAVALVAALAKTQGDKRFSPETLTNPSGFAGIDGVFRFRADGTNQRGLAVLKATPSGGQMVAPAPRSFGGSGT
;
A
#
# COMPACT_ATOMS: atom_id res chain seq x y z
N MET A 1 28.33 -44.48 -37.43
CA MET A 1 27.46 -45.06 -38.48
C MET A 1 26.02 -44.94 -38.04
N PHE A 2 25.16 -44.52 -38.99
CA PHE A 2 23.69 -44.31 -38.94
C PHE A 2 23.24 -42.96 -38.30
N ARG A 3 23.08 -41.93 -39.07
CA ARG A 3 22.11 -41.46 -40.11
C ARG A 3 20.76 -41.06 -39.50
N THR A 4 20.56 -39.73 -39.48
CA THR A 4 19.28 -38.99 -39.41
C THR A 4 18.32 -39.37 -40.52
N PRO A 5 17.03 -39.11 -40.36
CA PRO A 5 16.35 -38.41 -41.48
C PRO A 5 15.61 -37.12 -41.07
N GLN A 6 15.79 -36.16 -41.91
CA GLN A 6 14.94 -34.98 -42.11
C GLN A 6 13.60 -35.35 -42.72
N ALA A 7 12.53 -34.70 -42.37
CA ALA A 7 11.30 -34.68 -43.16
C ALA A 7 10.72 -33.22 -43.20
N ARG A 8 10.61 -32.82 -44.32
CA ARG A 8 10.12 -31.77 -45.22
C ARG A 8 8.78 -31.14 -44.84
N LEU A 9 8.75 -29.81 -44.98
CA LEU A 9 7.58 -28.98 -45.21
C LEU A 9 6.89 -29.26 -46.57
N PRO A 10 5.61 -29.01 -46.73
CA PRO A 10 5.09 -28.64 -48.04
C PRO A 10 4.60 -27.22 -48.15
N ALA A 11 4.73 -26.74 -49.38
CA ALA A 11 4.57 -25.40 -49.87
C ALA A 11 3.10 -25.03 -50.14
N ARG A 12 2.89 -23.69 -50.27
CA ARG A 12 1.71 -22.99 -50.76
C ARG A 12 1.32 -23.36 -52.20
N PRO A 13 0.08 -23.05 -52.59
CA PRO A 13 -0.03 -22.33 -53.88
C PRO A 13 -0.78 -20.99 -53.80
N CYS A 14 -0.33 -20.11 -54.67
CA CYS A 14 -0.84 -18.86 -55.11
C CYS A 14 -1.87 -19.04 -56.25
N GLY A 15 -2.76 -18.08 -56.42
CA GLY A 15 -3.55 -17.82 -57.61
C GLY A 15 -4.98 -17.40 -57.26
N GLY A 16 -5.59 -16.38 -57.75
CA GLY A 16 -5.34 -15.45 -58.80
C GLY A 16 -6.64 -14.72 -59.20
N ARG A 17 -6.53 -13.46 -59.38
CA ARG A 17 -7.17 -12.59 -60.37
C ARG A 17 -8.68 -12.38 -60.50
N ARG A 18 -9.03 -11.09 -60.38
CA ARG A 18 -9.84 -10.24 -61.25
C ARG A 18 -11.38 -10.27 -61.19
N GLY A 19 -11.93 -9.07 -61.02
CA GLY A 19 -13.31 -8.70 -61.37
C GLY A 19 -13.62 -7.26 -61.00
N ILE A 20 -13.44 -6.38 -61.94
CA ILE A 20 -13.83 -4.97 -62.00
C ILE A 20 -15.35 -4.95 -62.28
N LEU A 21 -16.12 -4.04 -61.66
CA LEU A 21 -17.13 -3.23 -62.37
C LEU A 21 -17.71 -2.16 -61.45
N ALA A 22 -17.79 -1.01 -62.02
CA ALA A 22 -18.13 0.33 -61.68
C ALA A 22 -19.64 0.63 -61.76
N ALA A 23 -19.95 1.87 -61.42
CA ALA A 23 -21.18 2.67 -61.60
C ALA A 23 -22.22 2.50 -60.47
N GLY A 24 -22.83 3.55 -59.93
CA GLY A 24 -23.15 4.83 -60.43
C GLY A 24 -23.73 5.76 -59.37
N LEU A 25 -23.55 6.95 -59.63
CA LEU A 25 -24.02 8.26 -59.26
C LEU A 25 -25.55 8.38 -58.97
N ALA A 26 -25.90 9.09 -57.84
CA ALA A 26 -27.11 9.95 -57.82
C ALA A 26 -26.97 10.99 -56.67
N VAL A 27 -26.85 12.22 -57.11
CA VAL A 27 -26.98 13.49 -56.36
C VAL A 27 -28.48 13.78 -56.19
N LEU A 28 -28.92 14.17 -55.00
CA LEU A 28 -30.11 14.97 -54.78
C LEU A 28 -29.85 16.04 -53.72
N LEU A 29 -29.66 17.26 -54.24
CA LEU A 29 -29.81 18.50 -53.49
C LEU A 29 -31.30 18.77 -53.27
N SER A 30 -31.70 19.08 -52.06
CA SER A 30 -32.93 19.79 -51.76
C SER A 30 -32.62 20.96 -50.85
N ALA A 31 -32.57 22.14 -51.45
CA ALA A 31 -32.66 23.41 -50.80
C ALA A 31 -34.11 23.70 -50.44
N CYS A 32 -34.38 24.08 -49.18
CA CYS A 32 -35.58 24.86 -48.86
C CYS A 32 -35.18 26.02 -47.97
N SER A 33 -35.30 27.18 -48.58
CA SER A 33 -35.30 28.51 -48.03
C SER A 33 -36.55 28.69 -47.12
N GLY A 34 -36.36 29.23 -45.94
CA GLY A 34 -37.44 29.63 -45.02
C GLY A 34 -37.00 30.80 -44.19
N THR A 35 -37.30 31.98 -44.70
CA THR A 35 -37.57 33.31 -44.09
C THR A 35 -37.07 33.62 -42.67
N LEU A 36 -36.28 34.70 -42.62
CA LEU A 36 -35.96 35.55 -41.47
C LEU A 36 -37.22 36.04 -40.75
N SER A 37 -37.26 35.88 -39.45
CA SER A 37 -37.94 36.76 -38.52
C SER A 37 -36.99 37.15 -37.42
N SER A 38 -36.62 38.39 -37.42
CA SER A 38 -35.90 39.09 -36.38
C SER A 38 -36.83 39.29 -35.17
N SER A 39 -36.33 38.92 -34.00
CA SER A 39 -36.46 39.53 -32.68
C SER A 39 -36.42 38.45 -31.61
N ASP A 40 -35.25 38.37 -30.95
CA ASP A 40 -35.19 38.55 -29.51
C ASP A 40 -33.72 38.61 -29.08
N MET A 41 -33.38 39.72 -28.52
CA MET A 41 -32.09 40.08 -27.94
C MET A 41 -31.88 39.39 -26.57
N PHE A 42 -30.62 39.00 -26.34
CA PHE A 42 -30.02 38.74 -25.03
C PHE A 42 -30.54 37.55 -24.23
N GLY A 43 -30.08 36.36 -24.64
CA GLY A 43 -29.85 35.26 -23.72
C GLY A 43 -28.36 34.95 -23.74
N THR A 44 -27.58 35.47 -22.82
CA THR A 44 -26.21 35.02 -22.55
C THR A 44 -26.28 33.64 -21.91
N SER A 45 -26.37 32.60 -22.73
CA SER A 45 -26.04 31.25 -22.28
C SER A 45 -24.55 31.20 -22.06
N SER A 46 -24.13 31.41 -20.82
CA SER A 46 -22.78 31.10 -20.38
C SER A 46 -22.59 29.57 -20.53
N VAL A 47 -21.99 29.17 -21.63
CA VAL A 47 -21.43 27.82 -21.76
C VAL A 47 -20.33 27.74 -20.75
N ALA A 48 -20.61 27.15 -19.58
CA ALA A 48 -19.58 26.80 -18.64
C ALA A 48 -18.56 25.90 -19.36
N PRO A 49 -17.26 26.17 -19.25
CA PRO A 49 -16.26 25.35 -19.90
C PRO A 49 -16.38 23.92 -19.39
N ALA A 50 -16.45 22.94 -20.30
CA ALA A 50 -16.60 21.51 -19.99
C ALA A 50 -15.57 20.98 -18.98
N GLY A 51 -14.44 21.67 -18.80
CA GLY A 51 -13.45 21.40 -17.77
C GLY A 51 -13.89 21.74 -16.33
N ALA A 52 -14.82 22.71 -16.16
CA ALA A 52 -15.32 23.08 -14.84
C ALA A 52 -16.34 22.07 -14.27
N GLU A 53 -17.13 21.45 -15.14
CA GLU A 53 -18.06 20.38 -14.75
C GLU A 53 -17.35 19.08 -14.39
N GLN A 54 -16.27 18.71 -15.11
CA GLN A 54 -15.44 17.56 -14.75
C GLN A 54 -14.66 17.77 -13.45
N ALA A 55 -14.18 18.99 -13.21
CA ALA A 55 -13.52 19.36 -11.95
C ALA A 55 -14.51 19.33 -10.76
N ALA A 56 -15.75 19.78 -10.95
CA ALA A 56 -16.80 19.73 -9.94
C ALA A 56 -17.24 18.29 -9.60
N GLN A 57 -17.20 17.35 -10.55
CA GLN A 57 -17.52 15.94 -10.34
C GLN A 57 -16.43 15.19 -9.57
N SER A 58 -15.22 15.72 -9.46
CA SER A 58 -14.09 15.11 -8.76
C SER A 58 -13.87 15.63 -7.33
N ALA A 59 -14.62 16.64 -6.87
CA ALA A 59 -14.51 17.19 -5.53
C ALA A 59 -15.56 16.58 -4.58
N ILE A 60 -15.13 16.22 -3.37
CA ILE A 60 -16.00 15.70 -2.29
C ILE A 60 -16.02 16.74 -1.16
N GLY A 61 -17.21 17.23 -0.83
CA GLY A 61 -17.40 18.26 0.18
C GLY A 61 -17.18 19.70 -0.31
N THR A 62 -17.51 20.66 0.55
CA THR A 62 -17.50 22.10 0.24
C THR A 62 -16.75 22.91 1.32
N GLY A 63 -15.93 22.26 2.14
CA GLY A 63 -15.14 22.90 3.19
C GLY A 63 -14.07 23.83 2.63
N GLN A 64 -13.57 24.72 3.47
CA GLN A 64 -12.58 25.73 3.07
C GLN A 64 -11.16 25.15 2.94
N THR A 65 -10.83 24.13 3.73
CA THR A 65 -9.52 23.46 3.68
C THR A 65 -9.48 22.49 2.52
N LYS A 66 -8.71 22.78 1.49
CA LYS A 66 -8.59 21.93 0.32
C LYS A 66 -7.52 20.87 0.51
N VAL A 67 -7.84 19.63 0.19
CA VAL A 67 -7.01 18.44 0.36
C VAL A 67 -6.93 17.68 -0.97
N GLY A 68 -5.74 17.57 -1.54
CA GLY A 68 -5.53 16.75 -2.73
C GLY A 68 -5.59 15.26 -2.37
N LEU A 69 -6.38 14.45 -3.07
CA LEU A 69 -6.41 13.00 -2.92
C LEU A 69 -5.98 12.36 -4.24
N LEU A 70 -4.73 11.88 -4.30
CA LEU A 70 -4.13 11.31 -5.49
C LEU A 70 -4.16 9.79 -5.43
N LEU A 71 -4.85 9.16 -6.37
CA LEU A 71 -5.05 7.72 -6.40
C LEU A 71 -4.95 7.18 -7.84
N PRO A 72 -4.53 5.91 -8.03
CA PRO A 72 -4.38 5.29 -9.35
C PRO A 72 -5.71 4.77 -9.89
N LEU A 73 -6.69 5.68 -10.10
CA LEU A 73 -8.08 5.31 -10.42
C LEU A 73 -8.24 4.64 -11.78
N SER A 74 -7.47 5.08 -12.78
CA SER A 74 -7.46 4.53 -14.13
C SER A 74 -6.37 3.48 -14.39
N ALA A 75 -5.54 3.18 -13.37
CA ALA A 75 -4.50 2.18 -13.51
C ALA A 75 -5.10 0.78 -13.79
N PRO A 76 -4.46 -0.05 -14.63
CA PRO A 76 -4.99 -1.37 -14.96
C PRO A 76 -4.89 -2.37 -13.79
N GLY A 77 -5.77 -3.36 -13.78
CA GLY A 77 -5.75 -4.50 -12.87
C GLY A 77 -5.92 -4.12 -11.39
N ASN A 78 -5.17 -4.78 -10.52
CA ASN A 78 -5.27 -4.61 -9.07
C ASN A 78 -4.94 -3.18 -8.60
N ALA A 79 -4.14 -2.44 -9.34
CA ALA A 79 -3.78 -1.07 -9.02
C ALA A 79 -5.01 -0.15 -9.05
N GLY A 80 -5.80 -0.21 -10.13
CA GLY A 80 -7.03 0.56 -10.26
C GLY A 80 -8.11 0.11 -9.26
N LEU A 81 -8.21 -1.20 -9.00
CA LEU A 81 -9.13 -1.72 -7.97
C LEU A 81 -8.77 -1.18 -6.58
N ALA A 82 -7.48 -1.14 -6.26
CA ALA A 82 -7.00 -0.55 -5.01
C ALA A 82 -7.32 0.96 -4.95
N GLY A 83 -7.04 1.70 -6.03
CA GLY A 83 -7.36 3.12 -6.15
C GLY A 83 -8.83 3.42 -5.90
N GLN A 84 -9.72 2.65 -6.55
CA GLN A 84 -11.17 2.81 -6.37
C GLN A 84 -11.63 2.46 -4.95
N ALA A 85 -11.09 1.39 -4.35
CA ALA A 85 -11.41 1.03 -2.98
C ALA A 85 -10.92 2.08 -1.97
N MET A 86 -9.77 2.68 -2.21
CA MET A 86 -9.24 3.78 -1.40
C MET A 86 -10.06 5.06 -1.55
N ARG A 87 -10.54 5.38 -2.75
CA ARG A 87 -11.49 6.49 -2.98
C ARG A 87 -12.77 6.29 -2.18
N ASN A 88 -13.37 5.12 -2.29
CA ASN A 88 -14.58 4.77 -1.55
C ASN A 88 -14.37 4.90 -0.02
N ALA A 89 -13.23 4.46 0.48
CA ALA A 89 -12.87 4.59 1.90
C ALA A 89 -12.69 6.05 2.33
N ALA A 90 -12.10 6.88 1.47
CA ALA A 90 -12.00 8.33 1.69
C ALA A 90 -13.38 9.01 1.75
N GLU A 91 -14.30 8.63 0.86
CA GLU A 91 -15.70 9.10 0.87
C GLU A 91 -16.44 8.66 2.13
N LEU A 92 -16.21 7.41 2.58
CA LEU A 92 -16.79 6.90 3.82
C LEU A 92 -16.30 7.69 5.03
N ALA A 93 -14.99 7.91 5.14
CA ALA A 93 -14.41 8.73 6.21
C ALA A 93 -14.97 10.15 6.22
N PHE A 94 -15.04 10.78 5.04
CA PHE A 94 -15.62 12.12 4.90
C PHE A 94 -17.07 12.17 5.38
N ALA A 95 -17.87 11.18 5.02
CA ALA A 95 -19.29 11.11 5.40
C ALA A 95 -19.50 10.87 6.91
N GLU A 96 -18.59 10.16 7.57
CA GLU A 96 -18.64 9.87 9.01
C GLU A 96 -18.13 11.04 9.86
N PHE A 97 -17.33 11.94 9.29
CA PHE A 97 -16.87 13.17 9.94
C PHE A 97 -17.89 14.30 9.75
N ASN A 98 -18.85 14.42 10.66
CA ASN A 98 -19.82 15.51 10.63
C ASN A 98 -19.13 16.88 10.67
N ASN A 99 -19.46 17.74 9.70
CA ASN A 99 -18.89 19.10 9.54
C ASN A 99 -17.36 19.12 9.39
N ALA A 100 -16.79 18.17 8.64
CA ALA A 100 -15.42 18.30 8.18
C ALA A 100 -15.32 19.54 7.31
N ASN A 101 -14.60 20.60 7.80
CA ASN A 101 -14.36 21.80 7.01
C ASN A 101 -13.26 21.57 5.96
N ILE A 102 -13.36 20.44 5.25
CA ILE A 102 -12.43 20.05 4.19
C ILE A 102 -13.17 19.84 2.87
N GLN A 103 -12.44 20.00 1.78
CA GLN A 103 -12.85 19.64 0.43
C GLN A 103 -11.78 18.71 -0.16
N LEU A 104 -12.15 17.48 -0.51
CA LEU A 104 -11.22 16.54 -1.16
C LEU A 104 -11.22 16.80 -2.68
N LEU A 105 -10.07 17.17 -3.20
CA LEU A 105 -9.80 17.30 -4.64
C LEU A 105 -9.27 15.95 -5.14
N VAL A 106 -10.18 15.10 -5.62
CA VAL A 106 -9.80 13.77 -6.10
C VAL A 106 -9.14 13.86 -7.47
N LYS A 107 -7.93 13.33 -7.59
CA LYS A 107 -7.12 13.34 -8.81
C LYS A 107 -6.67 11.92 -9.15
N ASP A 108 -6.80 11.56 -10.40
CA ASP A 108 -6.27 10.31 -10.92
C ASP A 108 -4.80 10.47 -11.28
N ASP A 109 -3.93 9.68 -10.68
CA ASP A 109 -2.50 9.64 -10.98
C ASP A 109 -2.12 8.54 -11.99
N GLY A 110 -3.11 7.73 -12.42
CA GLY A 110 -2.92 6.61 -13.36
C GLY A 110 -1.90 5.57 -12.91
N GLY A 111 -1.41 5.64 -11.65
CA GLY A 111 -0.33 4.79 -11.14
C GLY A 111 1.03 5.09 -11.74
N THR A 112 1.24 6.26 -12.33
CA THR A 112 2.46 6.64 -13.04
C THR A 112 3.14 7.86 -12.41
N ALA A 113 4.46 7.98 -12.59
CA ALA A 113 5.21 9.15 -12.12
C ALA A 113 4.70 10.45 -12.78
N GLN A 114 4.48 10.44 -14.09
CA GLN A 114 4.00 11.60 -14.83
C GLN A 114 2.59 12.01 -14.42
N GLY A 115 1.67 11.04 -14.30
CA GLY A 115 0.30 11.29 -13.86
C GLY A 115 0.27 11.87 -12.43
N ALA A 116 1.08 11.33 -11.54
CA ALA A 116 1.19 11.81 -10.15
C ALA A 116 1.74 13.23 -10.06
N GLN A 117 2.74 13.59 -10.87
CA GLN A 117 3.26 14.94 -10.93
C GLN A 117 2.18 15.94 -11.40
N GLN A 118 1.46 15.59 -12.47
CA GLN A 118 0.38 16.42 -13.01
C GLN A 118 -0.77 16.56 -12.01
N ALA A 119 -1.20 15.45 -11.40
CA ALA A 119 -2.26 15.42 -10.39
C ALA A 119 -1.90 16.27 -9.16
N ALA A 120 -0.65 16.17 -8.69
CA ALA A 120 -0.15 16.99 -7.57
C ALA A 120 -0.14 18.47 -7.94
N GLN A 121 0.37 18.83 -9.12
CA GLN A 121 0.39 20.22 -9.58
C GLN A 121 -1.02 20.80 -9.68
N GLN A 122 -1.97 20.06 -10.28
CA GLN A 122 -3.37 20.49 -10.38
C GLN A 122 -4.00 20.71 -9.00
N ALA A 123 -3.82 19.76 -8.07
CA ALA A 123 -4.35 19.89 -6.72
C ALA A 123 -3.80 21.14 -6.01
N ILE A 124 -2.49 21.39 -6.15
CA ILE A 124 -1.82 22.57 -5.56
C ILE A 124 -2.32 23.88 -6.19
N ASP A 125 -2.47 23.92 -7.52
CA ASP A 125 -2.96 25.12 -8.23
C ASP A 125 -4.44 25.40 -7.90
N GLU A 126 -5.22 24.38 -7.57
CA GLU A 126 -6.57 24.50 -7.03
C GLU A 126 -6.59 24.89 -5.54
N GLY A 127 -5.43 25.00 -4.90
CA GLY A 127 -5.25 25.46 -3.52
C GLY A 127 -5.21 24.36 -2.46
N ALA A 128 -4.82 23.14 -2.82
CA ALA A 128 -4.60 22.08 -1.83
C ALA A 128 -3.51 22.47 -0.82
N GLU A 129 -3.82 22.35 0.46
CA GLU A 129 -2.93 22.64 1.58
C GLU A 129 -2.14 21.39 2.04
N ILE A 130 -2.62 20.21 1.66
CA ILE A 130 -1.99 18.90 1.91
C ILE A 130 -2.39 17.95 0.79
N ILE A 131 -1.53 16.97 0.51
CA ILE A 131 -1.80 15.89 -0.45
C ILE A 131 -1.88 14.56 0.31
N LEU A 132 -2.92 13.77 0.06
CA LEU A 132 -3.10 12.40 0.48
C LEU A 132 -2.84 11.47 -0.71
N GLY A 133 -2.00 10.46 -0.55
CA GLY A 133 -1.45 9.70 -1.67
C GLY A 133 -0.12 10.31 -2.18
N PRO A 134 0.44 9.79 -3.27
CA PRO A 134 0.02 8.59 -4.05
C PRO A 134 0.28 7.25 -3.37
N LEU A 135 -0.07 6.16 -4.08
CA LEU A 135 0.12 4.79 -3.59
C LEU A 135 1.51 4.20 -3.94
N PHE A 136 2.03 4.46 -5.12
CA PHE A 136 3.27 3.83 -5.60
C PHE A 136 4.50 4.73 -5.39
N ALA A 137 5.64 4.13 -5.05
CA ALA A 137 6.88 4.85 -4.74
C ALA A 137 7.30 5.85 -5.83
N GLN A 138 7.28 5.45 -7.10
CA GLN A 138 7.59 6.32 -8.23
C GLN A 138 6.64 7.52 -8.33
N SER A 139 5.35 7.30 -8.06
CA SER A 139 4.32 8.35 -8.03
C SER A 139 4.54 9.30 -6.86
N VAL A 140 4.91 8.77 -5.68
CA VAL A 140 5.25 9.59 -4.49
C VAL A 140 6.44 10.49 -4.80
N THR A 141 7.51 9.96 -5.39
CA THR A 141 8.70 10.73 -5.75
C THR A 141 8.35 11.91 -6.69
N ALA A 142 7.51 11.65 -7.69
CA ALA A 142 7.11 12.67 -8.66
C ALA A 142 6.15 13.72 -8.05
N ALA A 143 5.14 13.31 -7.29
CA ALA A 143 4.24 14.23 -6.59
C ALA A 143 4.98 15.09 -5.56
N ALA A 144 5.96 14.50 -4.86
CA ALA A 144 6.79 15.19 -3.87
C ALA A 144 7.61 16.34 -4.48
N GLN A 145 8.02 16.25 -5.74
CA GLN A 145 8.74 17.35 -6.42
C GLN A 145 7.84 18.59 -6.56
N ALA A 146 6.59 18.42 -7.02
CA ALA A 146 5.62 19.51 -7.13
C ALA A 146 5.27 20.08 -5.73
N ALA A 147 5.02 19.21 -4.77
CA ALA A 147 4.62 19.59 -3.41
C ALA A 147 5.70 20.36 -2.66
N ARG A 148 6.97 19.93 -2.72
CA ARG A 148 8.10 20.62 -2.07
C ARG A 148 8.31 22.04 -2.60
N ALA A 149 8.12 22.27 -3.89
CA ALA A 149 8.28 23.61 -4.49
C ALA A 149 7.29 24.63 -3.92
N ARG A 150 6.18 24.18 -3.36
CA ARG A 150 5.11 25.02 -2.78
C ARG A 150 4.98 24.85 -1.25
N GLY A 151 5.82 24.04 -0.63
CA GLY A 151 5.77 23.78 0.81
C GLY A 151 4.53 22.98 1.26
N VAL A 152 3.87 22.27 0.36
CA VAL A 152 2.68 21.46 0.63
C VAL A 152 3.12 20.09 1.15
N PRO A 153 2.70 19.64 2.36
CA PRO A 153 3.03 18.32 2.87
C PRO A 153 2.27 17.22 2.13
N VAL A 154 2.87 16.03 2.11
CA VAL A 154 2.31 14.83 1.48
C VAL A 154 2.21 13.71 2.51
N ILE A 155 1.04 13.09 2.62
CA ILE A 155 0.83 11.82 3.34
C ILE A 155 0.61 10.73 2.30
N ALA A 156 1.68 10.02 1.95
CA ALA A 156 1.68 8.99 0.91
C ALA A 156 1.38 7.60 1.48
N PHE A 157 0.97 6.67 0.61
CA PHE A 157 0.57 5.31 0.99
C PHE A 157 1.59 4.23 0.60
N SER A 158 2.75 4.63 0.09
CA SER A 158 3.82 3.72 -0.32
C SER A 158 4.41 2.95 0.86
N THR A 159 4.75 1.68 0.62
CA THR A 159 5.51 0.83 1.55
C THR A 159 7.02 0.98 1.42
N ASP A 160 7.50 1.76 0.45
CA ASP A 160 8.92 2.03 0.25
C ASP A 160 9.37 3.22 1.11
N SER A 161 10.10 2.94 2.19
CA SER A 161 10.60 3.95 3.12
C SER A 161 11.59 4.94 2.49
N ASN A 162 12.21 4.61 1.34
CA ASN A 162 13.16 5.50 0.66
C ASN A 162 12.49 6.76 0.08
N VAL A 163 11.18 6.75 -0.13
CA VAL A 163 10.47 7.94 -0.64
C VAL A 163 10.02 8.89 0.47
N ALA A 164 10.18 8.47 1.74
CA ALA A 164 9.94 9.34 2.90
C ALA A 164 10.98 10.46 3.00
N GLY A 165 10.65 11.50 3.75
CA GLY A 165 11.59 12.59 4.01
C GLY A 165 10.89 13.86 4.45
N ARG A 166 11.63 14.97 4.48
CA ARG A 166 11.07 16.24 4.91
C ARG A 166 9.83 16.65 4.10
N GLY A 167 8.70 16.79 4.80
CA GLY A 167 7.40 17.11 4.23
C GLY A 167 6.69 15.96 3.51
N ILE A 168 7.28 14.76 3.48
CA ILE A 168 6.70 13.56 2.88
C ILE A 168 6.60 12.50 3.95
N PHE A 169 5.39 12.19 4.34
CA PHE A 169 5.07 11.25 5.40
C PHE A 169 4.42 10.00 4.79
N LEU A 170 4.80 8.82 5.29
CA LEU A 170 4.22 7.55 4.84
C LEU A 170 3.17 7.07 5.83
N LEU A 171 1.92 7.02 5.42
CA LEU A 171 0.86 6.32 6.15
C LEU A 171 0.66 4.96 5.48
N SER A 172 1.44 3.97 5.93
CA SER A 172 1.46 2.66 5.29
C SER A 172 1.72 1.54 6.30
N PHE A 173 1.70 0.30 5.84
CA PHE A 173 2.16 -0.87 6.59
C PHE A 173 3.63 -1.10 6.23
N LEU A 174 4.53 -0.43 6.97
CA LEU A 174 5.96 -0.49 6.70
C LEU A 174 6.56 -1.77 7.29
N PRO A 175 7.36 -2.53 6.51
CA PRO A 175 8.03 -3.74 6.99
C PRO A 175 8.89 -3.50 8.23
N GLU A 176 9.49 -2.32 8.33
CA GLU A 176 10.33 -1.91 9.47
C GLU A 176 9.53 -1.87 10.78
N SER A 177 8.25 -1.47 10.74
CA SER A 177 7.37 -1.49 11.91
C SER A 177 7.08 -2.91 12.38
N ASP A 178 6.93 -3.86 11.46
CA ASP A 178 6.75 -5.27 11.77
C ASP A 178 7.98 -5.83 12.49
N VAL A 179 9.17 -5.58 11.92
CA VAL A 179 10.44 -6.08 12.47
C VAL A 179 10.71 -5.47 13.83
N ASP A 180 10.54 -4.15 14.01
CA ASP A 180 10.74 -3.51 15.33
C ASP A 180 9.80 -4.10 16.38
N ARG A 181 8.54 -4.35 16.03
CA ARG A 181 7.54 -4.91 16.93
C ARG A 181 7.86 -6.34 17.33
N ILE A 182 8.14 -7.22 16.37
CA ILE A 182 8.30 -8.65 16.64
C ILE A 182 9.62 -8.97 17.34
N VAL A 183 10.71 -8.33 16.91
CA VAL A 183 12.02 -8.47 17.56
C VAL A 183 11.96 -7.90 18.99
N GLY A 184 11.33 -6.71 19.14
CA GLY A 184 11.13 -6.10 20.46
C GLY A 184 10.35 -7.00 21.41
N TYR A 185 9.30 -7.65 20.93
CA TYR A 185 8.53 -8.60 21.71
C TYR A 185 9.36 -9.84 22.08
N ALA A 186 10.07 -10.44 21.12
CA ALA A 186 10.92 -11.60 21.38
C ALA A 186 11.98 -11.30 22.46
N ILE A 187 12.61 -10.13 22.41
CA ILE A 187 13.59 -9.68 23.41
C ILE A 187 12.93 -9.47 24.78
N ALA A 188 11.72 -8.89 24.82
CA ALA A 188 10.97 -8.74 26.07
C ALA A 188 10.57 -10.10 26.69
N GLN A 189 10.43 -11.16 25.86
CA GLN A 189 10.23 -12.54 26.30
C GLN A 189 11.56 -13.26 26.68
N GLY A 190 12.67 -12.54 26.82
CA GLY A 190 13.96 -13.07 27.24
C GLY A 190 14.81 -13.67 26.11
N ARG A 191 14.38 -13.60 24.86
CA ARG A 191 15.16 -14.11 23.73
C ARG A 191 16.25 -13.13 23.33
N ARG A 192 17.49 -13.62 23.12
CA ARG A 192 18.65 -12.74 22.89
C ARG A 192 19.46 -13.07 21.64
N SER A 193 19.35 -14.27 21.12
CA SER A 193 20.13 -14.75 19.97
C SER A 193 19.23 -15.14 18.82
N PHE A 194 19.53 -14.60 17.65
CA PHE A 194 18.66 -14.65 16.48
C PHE A 194 19.39 -15.22 15.28
N VAL A 195 18.70 -16.05 14.50
CA VAL A 195 19.12 -16.48 13.16
C VAL A 195 18.04 -16.09 12.18
N GLY A 196 18.42 -15.64 10.97
CA GLY A 196 17.51 -15.22 9.92
C GLY A 196 17.60 -16.12 8.70
N PHE A 197 16.45 -16.43 8.10
CA PHE A 197 16.34 -17.08 6.81
C PHE A 197 15.45 -16.21 5.92
N VAL A 198 16.05 -15.47 4.98
CA VAL A 198 15.47 -14.28 4.35
C VAL A 198 15.40 -14.45 2.84
N PRO A 199 14.28 -14.09 2.17
CA PRO A 199 14.21 -14.15 0.70
C PRO A 199 15.15 -13.11 0.08
N ASP A 200 15.85 -13.49 -0.99
CA ASP A 200 16.69 -12.57 -1.79
C ASP A 200 15.79 -11.74 -2.73
N SER A 201 15.22 -10.69 -2.16
CA SER A 201 14.27 -9.78 -2.80
C SER A 201 14.44 -8.36 -2.26
N PRO A 202 13.88 -7.33 -2.91
CA PRO A 202 13.85 -5.97 -2.37
C PRO A 202 13.23 -5.92 -0.95
N TYR A 203 12.12 -6.61 -0.73
CA TYR A 203 11.49 -6.75 0.58
C TYR A 203 12.43 -7.42 1.60
N GLY A 204 13.04 -8.56 1.22
CA GLY A 204 13.98 -9.27 2.06
C GLY A 204 15.18 -8.41 2.48
N SER A 205 15.67 -7.57 1.57
CA SER A 205 16.77 -6.64 1.87
C SER A 205 16.41 -5.59 2.91
N VAL A 206 15.20 -5.03 2.84
CA VAL A 206 14.67 -4.05 3.81
C VAL A 206 14.51 -4.70 5.17
N VAL A 207 13.83 -5.84 5.26
CA VAL A 207 13.57 -6.51 6.54
C VAL A 207 14.85 -7.06 7.18
N GLU A 208 15.82 -7.51 6.40
CA GLU A 208 17.13 -7.94 6.92
C GLU A 208 17.91 -6.78 7.54
N ALA A 209 17.96 -5.64 6.84
CA ALA A 209 18.65 -4.46 7.34
C ALA A 209 18.04 -3.99 8.67
N GLU A 210 16.72 -3.85 8.73
CA GLU A 210 16.02 -3.46 9.95
C GLU A 210 16.17 -4.53 11.05
N PHE A 211 16.09 -5.81 10.72
CA PHE A 211 16.27 -6.90 11.66
C PHE A 211 17.63 -6.82 12.37
N LYS A 212 18.72 -6.67 11.63
CA LYS A 212 20.07 -6.52 12.19
C LYS A 212 20.16 -5.29 13.08
N GLN A 213 19.60 -4.18 12.64
CA GLN A 213 19.63 -2.92 13.38
C GLN A 213 18.81 -3.00 14.67
N VAL A 214 17.59 -3.53 14.61
CA VAL A 214 16.70 -3.64 15.78
C VAL A 214 17.27 -4.61 16.82
N VAL A 215 17.74 -5.78 16.39
CA VAL A 215 18.35 -6.76 17.29
C VAL A 215 19.52 -6.13 18.05
N ALA A 216 20.42 -5.44 17.35
CA ALA A 216 21.56 -4.75 17.97
C ALA A 216 21.09 -3.62 18.92
N ARG A 217 20.19 -2.75 18.48
CA ARG A 217 19.65 -1.62 19.25
C ARG A 217 18.99 -2.08 20.57
N LYS A 218 18.34 -3.23 20.54
CA LYS A 218 17.63 -3.80 21.70
C LYS A 218 18.50 -4.76 22.55
N GLY A 219 19.79 -4.85 22.27
CA GLY A 219 20.76 -5.64 23.05
C GLY A 219 20.69 -7.15 22.82
N GLY A 220 20.20 -7.58 21.66
CA GLY A 220 20.32 -8.94 21.15
C GLY A 220 21.55 -9.12 20.27
N ARG A 221 21.72 -10.33 19.74
CA ARG A 221 22.76 -10.63 18.75
C ARG A 221 22.19 -11.45 17.59
N VAL A 222 22.62 -11.14 16.40
CA VAL A 222 22.37 -11.96 15.21
C VAL A 222 23.51 -12.98 15.10
N VAL A 223 23.17 -14.26 15.08
CA VAL A 223 24.11 -15.39 14.95
C VAL A 223 24.51 -15.58 13.52
N ALA A 224 23.52 -15.62 12.61
CA ALA A 224 23.67 -15.71 11.17
C ALA A 224 22.42 -15.20 10.46
N VAL A 225 22.58 -14.79 9.22
CA VAL A 225 21.46 -14.54 8.29
C VAL A 225 21.87 -15.13 6.95
N GLU A 226 21.05 -16.02 6.44
CA GLU A 226 21.24 -16.61 5.12
C GLU A 226 20.09 -16.20 4.20
N ARG A 227 20.43 -15.92 2.94
CA ARG A 227 19.46 -15.58 1.91
C ARG A 227 19.19 -16.77 1.02
N TYR A 228 17.94 -16.90 0.58
CA TYR A 228 17.53 -17.89 -0.41
C TYR A 228 16.85 -17.21 -1.59
N ALA A 229 16.92 -17.86 -2.77
CA ALA A 229 16.28 -17.34 -3.97
C ALA A 229 14.77 -17.18 -3.76
N ALA A 230 14.21 -16.01 -4.04
CA ALA A 230 12.82 -15.67 -3.78
C ALA A 230 11.81 -16.55 -4.56
N ASP A 231 12.25 -17.21 -5.64
CA ASP A 231 11.47 -18.18 -6.40
C ASP A 231 11.41 -19.60 -5.76
N GLY A 232 12.01 -19.76 -4.57
CA GLY A 232 12.09 -21.05 -3.86
C GLY A 232 13.11 -22.02 -4.41
N SER A 233 13.84 -21.66 -5.47
CA SER A 233 14.97 -22.45 -5.96
C SER A 233 16.18 -22.30 -5.02
N LYS A 234 17.10 -23.21 -4.98
CA LYS A 234 18.38 -23.10 -4.25
C LYS A 234 18.23 -22.79 -2.75
N MET A 235 17.25 -23.36 -2.06
CA MET A 235 17.10 -23.23 -0.61
C MET A 235 17.99 -24.17 0.20
N THR A 236 18.46 -25.29 -0.37
CA THR A 236 19.10 -26.40 0.36
C THR A 236 20.34 -25.97 1.12
N GLU A 237 21.28 -25.31 0.46
CA GLU A 237 22.54 -24.91 1.10
C GLU A 237 22.35 -23.78 2.13
N PRO A 238 21.61 -22.68 1.83
CA PRO A 238 21.31 -21.70 2.85
C PRO A 238 20.54 -22.27 4.05
N ALA A 239 19.59 -23.19 3.84
CA ALA A 239 18.88 -23.85 4.93
C ALA A 239 19.79 -24.68 5.83
N ARG A 240 20.79 -25.39 5.25
CA ARG A 240 21.79 -26.13 6.01
C ARG A 240 22.63 -25.21 6.90
N LEU A 241 23.07 -24.08 6.37
CA LEU A 241 23.85 -23.08 7.14
C LEU A 241 23.02 -22.49 8.29
N VAL A 242 21.74 -22.17 8.04
CA VAL A 242 20.82 -21.73 9.10
C VAL A 242 20.65 -22.80 10.16
N ALA A 243 20.44 -24.06 9.77
CA ALA A 243 20.26 -25.17 10.72
C ALA A 243 21.49 -25.37 11.62
N GLU A 244 22.70 -25.23 11.09
CA GLU A 244 23.94 -25.27 11.87
C GLU A 244 24.05 -24.07 12.84
N ALA A 245 23.72 -22.87 12.37
CA ALA A 245 23.76 -21.66 13.20
C ALA A 245 22.68 -21.67 14.30
N ALA A 246 21.54 -22.30 14.05
CA ALA A 246 20.38 -22.39 14.94
C ALA A 246 20.70 -23.06 16.28
N ALA A 247 21.73 -23.92 16.36
CA ALA A 247 22.18 -24.51 17.64
C ALA A 247 22.61 -23.46 18.69
N ARG A 248 22.90 -22.21 18.25
CA ARG A 248 23.37 -21.09 19.08
C ARG A 248 22.35 -19.94 19.12
N ALA A 249 21.12 -20.18 18.67
CA ALA A 249 20.07 -19.18 18.61
C ALA A 249 18.85 -19.56 19.46
N ASP A 250 18.12 -18.54 19.89
CA ASP A 250 16.83 -18.66 20.61
C ASP A 250 15.65 -18.46 19.66
N VAL A 251 15.89 -17.74 18.55
CA VAL A 251 14.86 -17.25 17.61
C VAL A 251 15.27 -17.52 16.17
N LEU A 252 14.31 -18.00 15.39
CA LEU A 252 14.40 -18.11 13.93
C LEU A 252 13.46 -17.09 13.28
N PHE A 253 14.01 -16.18 12.49
CA PHE A 253 13.28 -15.16 11.75
C PHE A 253 13.09 -15.58 10.28
N ILE A 254 11.82 -15.72 9.85
CA ILE A 254 11.43 -16.06 8.47
C ILE A 254 10.49 -14.97 7.96
N PRO A 255 11.00 -13.88 7.38
CA PRO A 255 10.19 -12.77 6.88
C PRO A 255 9.74 -12.99 5.44
N ASP A 256 8.87 -13.96 5.20
CA ASP A 256 8.31 -14.21 3.86
C ASP A 256 6.79 -14.36 3.91
N SER A 257 6.17 -14.30 2.77
CA SER A 257 4.72 -14.47 2.59
C SER A 257 4.32 -15.96 2.62
N GLY A 258 3.02 -16.22 2.63
CA GLY A 258 2.41 -17.54 2.76
C GLY A 258 3.21 -18.70 2.14
N ASP A 259 3.32 -18.77 0.80
CA ASP A 259 4.03 -19.88 0.14
C ASP A 259 5.54 -19.86 0.41
N GLY A 260 6.15 -18.67 0.44
CA GLY A 260 7.58 -18.52 0.73
C GLY A 260 7.93 -18.95 2.15
N ALA A 261 7.15 -18.54 3.15
CA ALA A 261 7.35 -18.95 4.54
C ALA A 261 7.19 -20.46 4.73
N VAL A 262 6.20 -21.07 4.06
CA VAL A 262 5.98 -22.52 4.06
C VAL A 262 7.14 -23.26 3.40
N ALA A 263 7.61 -22.78 2.24
CA ALA A 263 8.77 -23.37 1.55
C ALA A 263 10.04 -23.28 2.40
N ALA A 264 10.28 -22.12 3.03
CA ALA A 264 11.41 -21.92 3.92
C ALA A 264 11.37 -22.87 5.12
N ALA A 265 10.22 -23.02 5.77
CA ALA A 265 10.05 -23.94 6.89
C ALA A 265 10.33 -25.39 6.49
N LYS A 266 9.83 -25.82 5.32
CA LYS A 266 10.09 -27.18 4.79
C LYS A 266 11.56 -27.40 4.45
N ALA A 267 12.22 -26.41 3.83
CA ALA A 267 13.65 -26.50 3.51
C ALA A 267 14.51 -26.64 4.77
N LEU A 268 14.19 -25.87 5.82
CA LEU A 268 14.86 -25.95 7.12
C LEU A 268 14.62 -27.31 7.79
N GLY A 269 13.39 -27.84 7.76
CA GLY A 269 13.09 -29.18 8.25
C GLY A 269 13.86 -30.28 7.51
N ALA A 270 13.97 -30.19 6.18
CA ALA A 270 14.76 -31.08 5.36
C ALA A 270 16.28 -31.00 5.67
N ALA A 271 16.76 -29.83 6.12
CA ALA A 271 18.13 -29.63 6.62
C ALA A 271 18.35 -30.11 8.05
N GLY A 272 17.35 -30.74 8.68
CA GLY A 272 17.42 -31.31 10.02
C GLY A 272 17.14 -30.32 11.16
N LEU A 273 16.63 -29.12 10.87
CA LEU A 273 16.25 -28.17 11.89
C LEU A 273 14.94 -28.60 12.58
N ASP A 274 14.99 -28.80 13.89
CA ASP A 274 13.78 -28.90 14.72
C ASP A 274 13.32 -27.49 15.13
N ALA A 275 12.36 -26.95 14.41
CA ALA A 275 11.81 -25.60 14.65
C ALA A 275 11.20 -25.45 16.07
N LYS A 276 10.77 -26.54 16.72
CA LYS A 276 10.20 -26.52 18.08
C LYS A 276 11.20 -26.13 19.15
N ARG A 277 12.49 -26.22 18.86
CA ARG A 277 13.57 -25.78 19.78
C ARG A 277 13.79 -24.28 19.78
N LEU A 278 13.27 -23.58 18.81
CA LEU A 278 13.42 -22.14 18.61
C LEU A 278 12.05 -21.47 18.68
N GLN A 279 12.03 -20.19 19.05
CA GLN A 279 10.87 -19.35 18.78
C GLN A 279 10.93 -18.90 17.33
N VAL A 280 10.04 -19.40 16.50
CA VAL A 280 9.92 -18.92 15.12
C VAL A 280 9.16 -17.59 15.13
N ILE A 281 9.65 -16.60 14.38
CA ILE A 281 9.01 -15.30 14.20
C ILE A 281 8.94 -14.93 12.72
N GLY A 282 7.86 -14.25 12.35
CA GLY A 282 7.63 -13.72 11.01
C GLY A 282 7.27 -12.24 11.03
N THR A 283 6.85 -11.71 9.88
CA THR A 283 6.29 -10.37 9.72
C THR A 283 4.77 -10.44 9.56
N GLY A 284 4.10 -9.31 9.38
CA GLY A 284 2.65 -9.27 9.14
C GLY A 284 2.18 -10.05 7.90
N GLN A 285 3.08 -10.43 7.01
CA GLN A 285 2.79 -11.32 5.90
C GLN A 285 2.43 -12.76 6.33
N TRP A 286 2.62 -13.09 7.61
CA TRP A 286 2.19 -14.37 8.17
C TRP A 286 0.69 -14.45 8.51
N ASP A 287 -0.05 -13.36 8.38
CA ASP A 287 -1.52 -13.38 8.51
C ASP A 287 -2.17 -14.01 7.26
N ASP A 288 -1.87 -15.30 7.06
CA ASP A 288 -2.17 -16.06 5.84
C ASP A 288 -2.58 -17.50 6.20
N PRO A 289 -3.70 -18.01 5.66
CA PRO A 289 -4.15 -19.38 5.92
C PRO A 289 -3.11 -20.46 5.61
N ARG A 290 -2.21 -20.24 4.66
CA ARG A 290 -1.13 -21.19 4.30
C ARG A 290 -0.10 -21.32 5.42
N VAL A 291 0.25 -20.23 6.07
CA VAL A 291 1.12 -20.21 7.26
C VAL A 291 0.44 -20.94 8.42
N PHE A 292 -0.86 -20.70 8.63
CA PHE A 292 -1.63 -21.33 9.70
C PHE A 292 -1.78 -22.85 9.52
N ALA A 293 -1.79 -23.31 8.28
CA ALA A 293 -1.86 -24.73 7.95
C ALA A 293 -0.51 -25.47 8.02
N GLU A 294 0.63 -24.76 8.17
CA GLU A 294 1.97 -25.37 8.18
C GLU A 294 2.40 -25.75 9.60
N PRO A 295 2.51 -27.05 9.93
CA PRO A 295 2.83 -27.49 11.30
C PRO A 295 4.19 -27.00 11.82
N ALA A 296 5.16 -26.76 10.94
CA ALA A 296 6.48 -26.25 11.33
C ALA A 296 6.47 -24.78 11.77
N LEU A 297 5.41 -24.03 11.40
CA LEU A 297 5.22 -22.63 11.76
C LEU A 297 4.21 -22.44 12.91
N GLU A 298 3.55 -23.52 13.34
CA GLU A 298 2.62 -23.47 14.47
C GLU A 298 3.31 -22.98 15.74
N GLY A 299 2.68 -22.04 16.45
CA GLY A 299 3.26 -21.42 17.64
C GLY A 299 4.21 -20.25 17.32
N GLY A 300 4.52 -20.02 16.05
CA GLY A 300 5.32 -18.89 15.61
C GLY A 300 4.63 -17.55 15.86
N TRP A 301 5.41 -16.50 16.14
CA TRP A 301 4.88 -15.17 16.43
C TRP A 301 5.01 -14.25 15.21
N TYR A 302 4.01 -13.39 15.03
CA TYR A 302 4.03 -12.36 14.00
C TYR A 302 3.29 -11.10 14.46
N PRO A 303 3.67 -9.91 13.98
CA PRO A 303 2.98 -8.67 14.29
C PRO A 303 1.80 -8.50 13.33
N ALA A 304 0.70 -7.95 13.82
CA ALA A 304 -0.42 -7.54 12.97
C ALA A 304 -1.21 -6.42 13.65
N PRO A 305 -1.93 -5.58 12.89
CA PRO A 305 -2.94 -4.71 13.45
C PRO A 305 -4.03 -5.52 14.19
N ASP A 306 -4.65 -4.92 15.20
CA ASP A 306 -5.84 -5.53 15.81
C ASP A 306 -6.95 -5.66 14.77
N SER A 307 -7.40 -6.88 14.54
CA SER A 307 -8.41 -7.19 13.53
C SER A 307 -9.79 -6.60 13.81
N GLY A 308 -10.06 -6.14 15.05
CA GLY A 308 -11.36 -5.60 15.45
C GLY A 308 -11.74 -4.33 14.67
N GLY A 309 -10.79 -3.41 14.52
CA GLY A 309 -11.00 -2.18 13.77
C GLY A 309 -11.29 -2.44 12.28
N PHE A 310 -10.48 -3.31 11.65
CA PHE A 310 -10.68 -3.66 10.25
C PHE A 310 -12.02 -4.38 10.01
N ARG A 311 -12.44 -5.29 10.88
CA ARG A 311 -13.76 -5.95 10.76
C ARG A 311 -14.91 -4.95 10.84
N ALA A 312 -14.86 -4.02 11.80
CA ALA A 312 -15.88 -2.98 11.94
C ALA A 312 -15.90 -2.04 10.73
N PHE A 313 -14.73 -1.64 10.20
CA PHE A 313 -14.62 -0.86 8.98
C PHE A 313 -15.19 -1.62 7.78
N SER A 314 -14.81 -2.88 7.57
CA SER A 314 -15.27 -3.71 6.45
C SER A 314 -16.80 -3.87 6.45
N ALA A 315 -17.42 -4.01 7.62
CA ALA A 315 -18.88 -4.08 7.72
C ALA A 315 -19.55 -2.78 7.22
N ARG A 316 -19.05 -1.60 7.64
CA ARG A 316 -19.57 -0.30 7.19
C ARG A 316 -19.33 -0.09 5.68
N TYR A 317 -18.12 -0.42 5.22
CA TYR A 317 -17.76 -0.33 3.82
C TYR A 317 -18.66 -1.22 2.93
N ARG A 318 -18.85 -2.49 3.31
CA ARG A 318 -19.74 -3.41 2.59
C ARG A 318 -21.20 -2.93 2.57
N THR A 319 -21.69 -2.40 3.67
CA THR A 319 -23.06 -1.82 3.75
C THR A 319 -23.23 -0.69 2.73
N ARG A 320 -22.21 0.14 2.53
CA ARG A 320 -22.29 1.30 1.63
C ARG A 320 -22.00 0.97 0.17
N TYR A 321 -21.06 0.06 -0.11
CA TYR A 321 -20.55 -0.20 -1.46
C TYR A 321 -20.85 -1.61 -2.00
N GLY A 322 -21.47 -2.49 -1.21
CA GLY A 322 -21.88 -3.83 -1.63
C GLY A 322 -20.74 -4.84 -1.81
N GLN A 323 -19.52 -4.49 -1.45
CA GLN A 323 -18.32 -5.33 -1.60
C GLN A 323 -17.36 -5.16 -0.42
N ASP A 324 -16.46 -6.11 -0.24
CA ASP A 324 -15.41 -6.01 0.77
C ASP A 324 -14.29 -5.03 0.34
N PRO A 325 -13.74 -4.25 1.29
CA PRO A 325 -12.62 -3.38 0.98
C PRO A 325 -11.33 -4.21 0.84
N VAL A 326 -10.42 -3.77 -0.04
CA VAL A 326 -9.03 -4.22 0.01
C VAL A 326 -8.33 -3.66 1.25
N ARG A 327 -7.29 -4.34 1.73
CA ARG A 327 -6.63 -3.98 2.99
C ARG A 327 -6.10 -2.55 3.04
N THR A 328 -5.58 -2.05 1.91
CA THR A 328 -5.04 -0.69 1.78
C THR A 328 -6.10 0.41 1.85
N ALA A 329 -7.38 0.08 1.73
CA ALA A 329 -8.48 1.06 1.81
C ALA A 329 -8.51 1.80 3.16
N THR A 330 -8.11 1.14 4.26
CA THR A 330 -8.03 1.77 5.58
C THR A 330 -7.05 2.93 5.63
N LEU A 331 -6.00 2.91 4.82
CA LEU A 331 -5.00 3.98 4.78
C LEU A 331 -5.62 5.30 4.30
N ALA A 332 -6.45 5.25 3.26
CA ALA A 332 -7.16 6.42 2.76
C ALA A 332 -8.23 6.91 3.75
N TYR A 333 -8.96 5.98 4.38
CA TYR A 333 -9.88 6.33 5.45
C TYR A 333 -9.18 7.06 6.60
N ASP A 334 -8.08 6.50 7.12
CA ASP A 334 -7.31 7.06 8.23
C ASP A 334 -6.71 8.42 7.86
N ALA A 335 -6.20 8.58 6.62
CA ALA A 335 -5.66 9.85 6.14
C ALA A 335 -6.73 10.95 6.10
N VAL A 336 -7.92 10.67 5.57
CA VAL A 336 -9.02 11.64 5.51
C VAL A 336 -9.53 11.96 6.92
N ALA A 337 -9.70 10.95 7.78
CA ALA A 337 -10.08 11.15 9.17
C ALA A 337 -9.08 12.03 9.93
N LEU A 338 -7.78 11.79 9.72
CA LEU A 338 -6.71 12.59 10.30
C LEU A 338 -6.80 14.06 9.85
N VAL A 339 -6.83 14.32 8.54
CA VAL A 339 -6.85 15.71 8.04
C VAL A 339 -8.12 16.45 8.42
N ALA A 340 -9.28 15.75 8.48
CA ALA A 340 -10.53 16.32 8.96
C ALA A 340 -10.45 16.73 10.44
N ALA A 341 -9.85 15.87 11.27
CA ALA A 341 -9.64 16.17 12.69
C ALA A 341 -8.68 17.34 12.89
N LEU A 342 -7.57 17.38 12.14
CA LEU A 342 -6.57 18.45 12.23
C LEU A 342 -7.13 19.78 11.71
N ALA A 343 -7.89 19.79 10.62
CA ALA A 343 -8.54 20.97 10.09
C ALA A 343 -9.51 21.60 11.10
N LYS A 344 -10.16 20.76 11.91
CA LYS A 344 -11.10 21.21 12.95
C LYS A 344 -10.41 21.75 14.21
N THR A 345 -9.21 21.22 14.57
CA THR A 345 -8.63 21.44 15.91
C THR A 345 -7.36 22.27 15.94
N GLN A 346 -6.62 22.39 14.82
CA GLN A 346 -5.24 22.93 14.81
C GLN A 346 -5.11 24.29 14.12
N GLY A 347 -6.21 24.89 13.65
CA GLY A 347 -6.19 26.20 13.00
C GLY A 347 -5.15 26.27 11.87
N ASP A 348 -4.33 27.33 11.86
CA ASP A 348 -3.32 27.56 10.80
C ASP A 348 -2.13 26.61 10.86
N LYS A 349 -1.93 25.88 11.98
CA LYS A 349 -0.85 24.91 12.14
C LYS A 349 -1.25 23.48 11.77
N ARG A 350 -2.47 23.29 11.22
CA ARG A 350 -3.10 21.98 11.01
C ARG A 350 -2.22 20.96 10.31
N PHE A 351 -1.39 21.36 9.37
CA PHE A 351 -0.51 20.48 8.60
C PHE A 351 0.97 20.83 8.77
N SER A 352 1.33 21.54 9.84
CA SER A 352 2.74 21.80 10.12
C SER A 352 3.49 20.50 10.45
N PRO A 353 4.81 20.45 10.21
CA PRO A 353 5.62 19.27 10.55
C PRO A 353 5.45 18.85 12.02
N GLU A 354 5.37 19.81 12.95
CA GLU A 354 5.23 19.57 14.39
C GLU A 354 3.88 18.90 14.70
N THR A 355 2.80 19.35 14.02
CA THR A 355 1.46 18.78 14.19
C THR A 355 1.42 17.36 13.63
N LEU A 356 1.99 17.14 12.43
CA LEU A 356 2.00 15.83 11.78
C LEU A 356 2.90 14.83 12.52
N THR A 357 4.01 15.27 13.11
CA THR A 357 4.92 14.41 13.87
C THR A 357 4.62 14.39 15.38
N ASN A 358 3.38 14.64 15.76
CA ASN A 358 2.97 14.57 17.17
C ASN A 358 3.42 13.25 17.82
N PRO A 359 4.22 13.29 18.88
CA PRO A 359 4.77 12.08 19.52
C PRO A 359 3.69 11.18 20.12
N SER A 360 2.53 11.71 20.51
CA SER A 360 1.39 10.90 20.99
C SER A 360 0.72 10.11 19.86
N GLY A 361 0.95 10.50 18.60
CA GLY A 361 0.35 9.86 17.43
C GLY A 361 -1.14 10.12 17.27
N PHE A 362 -1.75 9.30 16.43
CA PHE A 362 -3.14 9.42 15.98
C PHE A 362 -3.82 8.06 16.06
N ALA A 363 -5.12 8.05 16.25
CA ALA A 363 -5.93 6.84 16.19
C ALA A 363 -6.38 6.58 14.75
N GLY A 364 -6.31 5.34 14.31
CA GLY A 364 -6.81 4.87 13.01
C GLY A 364 -7.58 3.56 13.13
N ILE A 365 -8.10 3.08 12.02
CA ILE A 365 -8.80 1.79 11.89
C ILE A 365 -7.91 0.63 12.36
N ASP A 366 -6.64 0.69 12.01
CA ASP A 366 -5.64 -0.33 12.29
C ASP A 366 -4.82 -0.05 13.57
N GLY A 367 -5.43 0.65 14.52
CA GLY A 367 -4.80 1.05 15.76
C GLY A 367 -4.09 2.40 15.67
N VAL A 368 -3.31 2.71 16.71
CA VAL A 368 -2.57 3.97 16.76
C VAL A 368 -1.39 3.98 15.80
N PHE A 369 -1.12 5.15 15.23
CA PHE A 369 0.07 5.39 14.41
C PHE A 369 0.63 6.78 14.68
N ARG A 370 1.91 7.00 14.39
CA ARG A 370 2.55 8.32 14.38
C ARG A 370 3.57 8.43 13.27
N PHE A 371 3.75 9.64 12.76
CA PHE A 371 4.84 9.92 11.84
C PHE A 371 6.11 10.26 12.61
N ARG A 372 7.25 9.85 12.08
CA ARG A 372 8.58 10.19 12.58
C ARG A 372 9.13 11.40 11.82
N ALA A 373 10.18 12.02 12.35
CA ALA A 373 10.83 13.16 11.72
C ALA A 373 11.45 12.85 10.35
N ASP A 374 11.80 11.58 10.10
CA ASP A 374 12.31 11.09 8.81
C ASP A 374 11.19 10.84 7.78
N GLY A 375 9.93 11.04 8.15
CA GLY A 375 8.76 10.83 7.31
C GLY A 375 8.22 9.39 7.32
N THR A 376 8.89 8.44 7.94
CA THR A 376 8.34 7.09 8.14
C THR A 376 7.26 7.09 9.21
N ASN A 377 6.49 6.01 9.32
CA ASN A 377 5.56 5.85 10.42
C ASN A 377 6.00 4.79 11.43
N GLN A 378 5.39 4.85 12.58
CA GLN A 378 5.35 3.76 13.55
C GLN A 378 3.90 3.41 13.82
N ARG A 379 3.56 2.11 13.77
CA ARG A 379 2.23 1.59 14.10
C ARG A 379 2.23 0.83 15.41
N GLY A 380 1.14 0.97 16.15
CA GLY A 380 0.85 0.11 17.29
C GLY A 380 0.33 -1.23 16.80
N LEU A 381 1.19 -2.25 16.77
CA LEU A 381 0.85 -3.60 16.32
C LEU A 381 0.65 -4.54 17.51
N ALA A 382 -0.34 -5.41 17.44
CA ALA A 382 -0.45 -6.58 18.29
C ALA A 382 0.65 -7.60 17.95
N VAL A 383 0.85 -8.61 18.78
CA VAL A 383 1.59 -9.81 18.43
C VAL A 383 0.63 -10.99 18.47
N LEU A 384 0.61 -11.75 17.42
CA LEU A 384 -0.21 -12.94 17.26
C LEU A 384 0.68 -14.18 17.21
N LYS A 385 0.10 -15.30 17.60
CA LYS A 385 0.66 -16.64 17.49
C LYS A 385 -0.08 -17.37 16.37
N ALA A 386 0.66 -17.92 15.43
CA ALA A 386 0.08 -18.76 14.38
C ALA A 386 -0.48 -20.04 14.97
N THR A 387 -1.75 -20.36 14.67
CA THR A 387 -2.43 -21.59 15.06
C THR A 387 -3.23 -22.12 13.87
N PRO A 388 -3.60 -23.41 13.82
CA PRO A 388 -4.42 -23.94 12.74
C PRO A 388 -5.78 -23.24 12.56
N SER A 389 -6.28 -22.57 13.60
CA SER A 389 -7.51 -21.78 13.56
C SER A 389 -7.30 -20.30 13.20
N GLY A 390 -6.08 -19.87 12.90
CA GLY A 390 -5.72 -18.48 12.59
C GLY A 390 -4.79 -17.85 13.63
N GLY A 391 -4.63 -16.55 13.54
CA GLY A 391 -3.79 -15.80 14.48
C GLY A 391 -4.44 -15.62 15.85
N GLN A 392 -3.81 -16.14 16.89
CA GLN A 392 -4.21 -15.95 18.29
C GLN A 392 -3.41 -14.81 18.92
N MET A 393 -4.08 -13.78 19.45
CA MET A 393 -3.41 -12.65 20.10
C MET A 393 -2.66 -13.11 21.37
N VAL A 394 -1.36 -12.80 21.45
CA VAL A 394 -0.50 -13.07 22.62
C VAL A 394 -0.01 -11.78 23.28
N ALA A 395 0.00 -10.67 22.56
CA ALA A 395 0.22 -9.35 23.12
C ALA A 395 -0.64 -8.31 22.40
N PRO A 396 -1.42 -7.49 23.12
CA PRO A 396 -2.28 -6.48 22.48
C PRO A 396 -1.45 -5.38 21.82
N ALA A 397 -2.06 -4.70 20.85
CA ALA A 397 -1.54 -3.46 20.31
C ALA A 397 -1.52 -2.37 21.40
N PRO A 398 -0.49 -1.50 21.45
CA PRO A 398 -0.50 -0.35 22.34
C PRO A 398 -1.65 0.59 21.96
N ARG A 399 -2.27 1.22 22.96
CA ARG A 399 -3.36 2.19 22.76
C ARG A 399 -2.86 3.63 22.62
N SER A 400 -1.59 3.88 22.90
CA SER A 400 -0.92 5.17 22.73
C SER A 400 0.59 4.98 22.67
N PHE A 401 1.31 5.97 22.15
CA PHE A 401 2.78 6.00 22.16
C PHE A 401 3.36 6.75 23.36
N GLY A 402 2.53 7.40 24.20
CA GLY A 402 2.94 8.24 25.31
C GLY A 402 3.02 7.55 26.67
N GLY A 403 2.90 6.23 26.77
CA GLY A 403 3.08 5.49 28.00
C GLY A 403 4.48 4.88 28.07
N SER A 404 5.36 5.40 28.91
CA SER A 404 6.45 4.60 29.46
C SER A 404 5.80 3.40 30.17
N GLY A 405 5.72 2.26 29.45
CA GLY A 405 5.32 1.02 30.09
C GLY A 405 6.33 0.67 31.17
N THR A 406 5.90 0.75 32.39
CA THR A 406 6.48 0.04 33.53
C THR A 406 6.34 -1.45 33.33
#